data_9adaad2be09c00f742f5ec47aafbe360
#
_entry.id   9adaad2be09c00f742f5ec47aafbe360
#
_cell.length_a   1.000
_cell.length_b   1.000
_cell.length_c   1.000
_cell.angle_alpha   90.00
_cell.angle_beta   90.00
_cell.angle_gamma   90.00
#
_symmetry.space_group_name_H-M   'P 1'
#
loop_
_entity.id
_entity.type
_entity.pdbx_description
1 polymer ?
#
loop_
_entity_poly.entity_id
_entity_poly.type
_entity_poly.pdbx_seq_one_letter_code
_entity_poly.pdbx_strand_id
1 'polypeptide(L)'
;MKILVYQTAFLGDLILTTPLLESIKNIYPNSHLAIITKSFGKDVLKNNPFVDELIIFEKSKDSTIDLIKKIRKRFDIAISPHRSHRASYVLFFASIKKRIGFDKAGFSFLYTDLVPHRFDGTHEIDRNLKLLEKLPDFDEKKIVKDPKLFLDEVEDKYIQKYNLTSKNYIVIAPGSKWATKRWTEKGFASVIDYLISKNENVVLIGGKEDEEFTSRILNIAKYTPLNLVGKSSLRESFAIIKHSKLLISNDSAPVHMAVAFNVPIIDIYGPTVKDFGFYPYKNGIVVEIEGLKCRPCGLHGHNKCPIGTHECMEKINPEMVIENIDKILS
;
A
#
# COMPACT_ATOMS: atom_id res chain seq x y z
N MET A 1 -20.50 -12.29 -17.90
CA MET A 1 -20.69 -11.71 -16.55
C MET A 1 -19.86 -10.45 -16.44
N LYS A 2 -20.41 -9.40 -15.80
CA LYS A 2 -19.72 -8.12 -15.56
C LYS A 2 -19.58 -7.90 -14.06
N ILE A 3 -18.34 -7.73 -13.59
CA ILE A 3 -17.99 -7.61 -12.17
C ILE A 3 -17.38 -6.25 -11.92
N LEU A 4 -17.77 -5.59 -10.84
CA LEU A 4 -17.26 -4.31 -10.40
C LEU A 4 -16.57 -4.45 -9.04
N VAL A 5 -15.34 -3.97 -8.93
CA VAL A 5 -14.65 -3.80 -7.65
C VAL A 5 -14.67 -2.32 -7.25
N TYR A 6 -14.94 -2.01 -5.99
CA TYR A 6 -14.95 -0.63 -5.48
C TYR A 6 -13.82 -0.44 -4.46
N GLN A 7 -12.71 0.21 -4.86
CA GLN A 7 -11.57 0.48 -3.99
C GLN A 7 -11.06 1.91 -4.17
N THR A 8 -11.52 2.84 -3.35
CA THR A 8 -11.13 4.26 -3.37
C THR A 8 -10.40 4.70 -2.08
N ALA A 9 -9.81 3.77 -1.34
CA ALA A 9 -9.07 4.07 -0.12
C ALA A 9 -7.69 4.70 -0.42
N PHE A 10 -6.60 4.18 0.10
CA PHE A 10 -5.26 4.69 -0.14
C PHE A 10 -4.53 3.86 -1.20
N LEU A 11 -3.36 4.36 -1.61
CA LEU A 11 -2.50 3.72 -2.61
C LEU A 11 -2.14 2.28 -2.21
N GLY A 12 -1.72 2.08 -0.94
CA GLY A 12 -1.40 0.76 -0.40
C GLY A 12 -2.58 -0.21 -0.45
N ASP A 13 -3.79 0.24 -0.06
CA ASP A 13 -5.00 -0.59 -0.13
C ASP A 13 -5.30 -1.07 -1.56
N LEU A 14 -5.05 -0.22 -2.56
CA LEU A 14 -5.24 -0.61 -3.95
C LEU A 14 -4.23 -1.68 -4.39
N ILE A 15 -2.96 -1.54 -3.99
CA ILE A 15 -1.93 -2.56 -4.25
C ILE A 15 -2.33 -3.89 -3.60
N LEU A 16 -2.76 -3.87 -2.34
CA LEU A 16 -3.23 -5.05 -1.61
C LEU A 16 -4.56 -5.62 -2.15
N THR A 17 -5.23 -4.91 -3.05
CA THR A 17 -6.44 -5.41 -3.75
C THR A 17 -6.10 -6.16 -5.04
N THR A 18 -4.88 -6.05 -5.56
CA THR A 18 -4.52 -6.70 -6.85
C THR A 18 -4.65 -8.22 -6.83
N PRO A 19 -4.38 -8.97 -5.73
CA PRO A 19 -4.65 -10.39 -5.66
C PRO A 19 -6.13 -10.74 -5.83
N LEU A 20 -7.03 -9.91 -5.30
CA LEU A 20 -8.48 -10.09 -5.47
C LEU A 20 -8.89 -9.95 -6.95
N LEU A 21 -8.30 -8.98 -7.68
CA LEU A 21 -8.58 -8.78 -9.11
C LEU A 21 -8.14 -9.99 -9.94
N GLU A 22 -6.93 -10.49 -9.72
CA GLU A 22 -6.42 -11.70 -10.37
C GLU A 22 -7.28 -12.91 -10.04
N SER A 23 -7.61 -13.13 -8.77
CA SER A 23 -8.44 -14.25 -8.33
C SER A 23 -9.83 -14.22 -8.95
N ILE A 24 -10.45 -13.04 -9.12
CA ILE A 24 -11.73 -12.91 -9.85
C ILE A 24 -11.58 -13.40 -11.31
N LYS A 25 -10.51 -13.01 -11.99
CA LYS A 25 -10.27 -13.45 -13.37
C LYS A 25 -9.96 -14.93 -13.46
N ASN A 26 -9.30 -15.52 -12.47
CA ASN A 26 -9.07 -16.96 -12.40
C ASN A 26 -10.38 -17.74 -12.21
N ILE A 27 -11.30 -17.22 -11.38
CA ILE A 27 -12.63 -17.83 -11.17
C ILE A 27 -13.49 -17.66 -12.43
N TYR A 28 -13.47 -16.46 -13.03
CA TYR A 28 -14.29 -16.07 -14.18
C TYR A 28 -13.44 -15.53 -15.34
N PRO A 29 -12.73 -16.38 -16.09
CA PRO A 29 -11.78 -15.91 -17.13
C PRO A 29 -12.40 -15.01 -18.20
N ASN A 30 -13.67 -15.27 -18.55
CA ASN A 30 -14.41 -14.53 -19.59
C ASN A 30 -15.25 -13.37 -19.03
N SER A 31 -15.05 -13.01 -17.74
CA SER A 31 -15.78 -11.86 -17.18
C SER A 31 -15.18 -10.53 -17.64
N HIS A 32 -16.01 -9.50 -17.72
CA HIS A 32 -15.56 -8.12 -17.80
C HIS A 32 -15.39 -7.58 -16.38
N LEU A 33 -14.15 -7.31 -15.97
CA LEU A 33 -13.79 -6.81 -14.65
C LEU A 33 -13.48 -5.32 -14.70
N ALA A 34 -14.33 -4.53 -14.05
CA ALA A 34 -14.12 -3.10 -13.84
C ALA A 34 -13.71 -2.80 -12.40
N ILE A 35 -12.95 -1.73 -12.20
CA ILE A 35 -12.64 -1.22 -10.85
C ILE A 35 -12.85 0.28 -10.76
N ILE A 36 -13.52 0.73 -9.68
CA ILE A 36 -13.59 2.14 -9.29
C ILE A 36 -12.46 2.43 -8.32
N THR A 37 -11.63 3.41 -8.64
CA THR A 37 -10.51 3.85 -7.81
C THR A 37 -10.24 5.34 -7.98
N LYS A 38 -9.31 5.89 -7.18
CA LYS A 38 -8.81 7.26 -7.34
C LYS A 38 -7.82 7.37 -8.50
N SER A 39 -7.38 8.59 -8.81
CA SER A 39 -6.47 8.90 -9.92
C SER A 39 -5.17 8.10 -9.92
N PHE A 40 -4.60 7.81 -8.74
CA PHE A 40 -3.41 6.96 -8.63
C PHE A 40 -3.61 5.53 -9.16
N GLY A 41 -4.85 5.09 -9.30
CA GLY A 41 -5.16 3.79 -9.90
C GLY A 41 -4.72 3.68 -11.36
N LYS A 42 -4.58 4.80 -12.07
CA LYS A 42 -4.01 4.81 -13.44
C LYS A 42 -2.58 4.28 -13.44
N ASP A 43 -1.80 4.64 -12.42
CA ASP A 43 -0.41 4.19 -12.29
C ASP A 43 -0.30 2.78 -11.71
N VAL A 44 -1.08 2.48 -10.66
CA VAL A 44 -1.06 1.17 -9.98
C VAL A 44 -1.53 0.05 -10.90
N LEU A 45 -2.59 0.29 -11.69
CA LEU A 45 -3.23 -0.72 -12.53
C LEU A 45 -2.83 -0.62 -14.01
N LYS A 46 -1.90 0.27 -14.36
CA LYS A 46 -1.33 0.31 -15.73
C LYS A 46 -0.71 -1.05 -16.05
N ASN A 47 -0.98 -1.54 -17.25
CA ASN A 47 -0.52 -2.85 -17.73
C ASN A 47 -1.01 -4.07 -16.91
N ASN A 48 -1.99 -3.89 -16.01
CA ASN A 48 -2.56 -5.01 -15.27
C ASN A 48 -3.49 -5.83 -16.20
N PRO A 49 -3.15 -7.11 -16.50
CA PRO A 49 -3.91 -7.91 -17.47
C PRO A 49 -5.27 -8.37 -16.97
N PHE A 50 -5.53 -8.20 -15.68
CA PHE A 50 -6.76 -8.66 -15.03
C PHE A 50 -7.86 -7.61 -14.98
N VAL A 51 -7.57 -6.34 -15.37
CA VAL A 51 -8.53 -5.23 -15.32
C VAL A 51 -8.91 -4.80 -16.73
N ASP A 52 -10.19 -4.95 -17.08
CA ASP A 52 -10.71 -4.57 -18.40
C ASP A 52 -11.16 -3.09 -18.44
N GLU A 53 -11.63 -2.54 -17.32
CA GLU A 53 -12.12 -1.16 -17.26
C GLU A 53 -11.70 -0.47 -15.96
N LEU A 54 -11.10 0.71 -16.10
CA LEU A 54 -10.74 1.58 -14.99
C LEU A 54 -11.69 2.78 -14.91
N ILE A 55 -12.41 2.90 -13.78
CA ILE A 55 -13.31 4.01 -13.51
C ILE A 55 -12.68 4.89 -12.43
N ILE A 56 -12.24 6.09 -12.82
CA ILE A 56 -11.67 7.04 -11.87
C ILE A 56 -12.78 7.82 -11.19
N PHE A 57 -12.67 7.96 -9.88
CA PHE A 57 -13.57 8.74 -9.04
C PHE A 57 -12.80 9.48 -7.93
N GLU A 58 -12.79 10.80 -8.02
CA GLU A 58 -12.20 11.71 -7.03
C GLU A 58 -13.30 12.45 -6.26
N LYS A 59 -13.43 12.11 -4.97
CA LYS A 59 -14.47 12.67 -4.09
C LYS A 59 -14.55 14.21 -4.11
N SER A 60 -13.41 14.87 -4.28
CA SER A 60 -13.32 16.34 -4.26
C SER A 60 -13.71 17.01 -5.57
N LYS A 61 -13.81 16.23 -6.65
CA LYS A 61 -14.02 16.75 -8.01
C LYS A 61 -15.25 16.15 -8.70
N ASP A 62 -15.57 14.89 -8.41
CA ASP A 62 -16.56 14.13 -9.16
C ASP A 62 -17.89 14.04 -8.42
N SER A 63 -18.97 14.10 -9.18
CA SER A 63 -20.34 13.92 -8.69
C SER A 63 -20.59 12.44 -8.39
N THR A 64 -21.03 12.14 -7.17
CA THR A 64 -21.44 10.78 -6.80
C THR A 64 -22.68 10.32 -7.59
N ILE A 65 -23.59 11.26 -7.94
CA ILE A 65 -24.78 10.95 -8.74
C ILE A 65 -24.36 10.53 -10.14
N ASP A 66 -23.38 11.21 -10.74
CA ASP A 66 -22.91 10.87 -12.08
C ASP A 66 -22.16 9.53 -12.09
N LEU A 67 -21.41 9.23 -11.02
CA LEU A 67 -20.85 7.89 -10.85
C LEU A 67 -21.95 6.81 -10.80
N ILE A 68 -23.01 7.03 -10.00
CA ILE A 68 -24.14 6.10 -9.93
C ILE A 68 -24.80 5.92 -11.32
N LYS A 69 -25.07 7.02 -12.04
CA LYS A 69 -25.63 6.95 -13.41
C LYS A 69 -24.72 6.16 -14.35
N LYS A 70 -23.39 6.41 -14.28
CA LYS A 70 -22.38 5.76 -15.12
C LYS A 70 -22.34 4.25 -14.96
N ILE A 71 -22.54 3.73 -13.73
CA ILE A 71 -22.44 2.30 -13.43
C ILE A 71 -23.81 1.59 -13.31
N ARG A 72 -24.91 2.34 -13.39
CA ARG A 72 -26.25 1.84 -13.14
C ARG A 72 -26.63 0.69 -14.08
N LYS A 73 -27.02 -0.46 -13.49
CA LYS A 73 -27.43 -1.69 -14.20
C LYS A 73 -26.40 -2.24 -15.19
N ARG A 74 -25.12 -1.84 -15.07
CA ARG A 74 -24.06 -2.30 -15.97
C ARG A 74 -23.38 -3.57 -15.49
N PHE A 75 -23.45 -3.87 -14.21
CA PHE A 75 -22.72 -4.94 -13.56
C PHE A 75 -23.67 -5.92 -12.88
N ASP A 76 -23.29 -7.20 -12.93
CA ASP A 76 -24.05 -8.30 -12.30
C ASP A 76 -23.71 -8.41 -10.82
N ILE A 77 -22.41 -8.27 -10.51
CA ILE A 77 -21.82 -8.40 -9.15
C ILE A 77 -20.96 -7.18 -8.86
N ALA A 78 -21.04 -6.69 -7.62
CA ALA A 78 -20.10 -5.72 -7.08
C ALA A 78 -19.43 -6.26 -5.81
N ILE A 79 -18.13 -6.03 -5.69
CA ILE A 79 -17.31 -6.42 -4.54
C ILE A 79 -16.64 -5.17 -3.98
N SER A 80 -16.80 -4.91 -2.69
CA SER A 80 -16.26 -3.71 -2.04
C SER A 80 -15.31 -4.07 -0.90
N PRO A 81 -14.00 -4.13 -1.14
CA PRO A 81 -13.00 -4.13 -0.08
C PRO A 81 -13.04 -2.85 0.76
N HIS A 82 -13.42 -1.74 0.15
CA HIS A 82 -13.47 -0.44 0.82
C HIS A 82 -14.73 -0.30 1.69
N ARG A 83 -14.53 -0.11 3.00
CA ARG A 83 -15.60 -0.04 4.02
C ARG A 83 -16.34 1.29 4.14
N SER A 84 -16.24 2.20 3.15
CA SER A 84 -16.86 3.52 3.25
C SER A 84 -18.37 3.47 3.05
N HIS A 85 -19.10 4.37 3.73
CA HIS A 85 -20.53 4.60 3.50
C HIS A 85 -20.84 4.86 2.02
N ARG A 86 -19.95 5.60 1.32
CA ARG A 86 -20.14 5.91 -0.10
C ARG A 86 -20.15 4.67 -0.96
N ALA A 87 -19.24 3.72 -0.75
CA ALA A 87 -19.22 2.47 -1.50
C ALA A 87 -20.57 1.76 -1.42
N SER A 88 -21.09 1.62 -0.20
CA SER A 88 -22.36 0.91 0.04
C SER A 88 -23.54 1.53 -0.72
N TYR A 89 -23.76 2.85 -0.56
CA TYR A 89 -24.91 3.47 -1.21
C TYR A 89 -24.73 3.66 -2.73
N VAL A 90 -23.52 3.89 -3.22
CA VAL A 90 -23.25 3.97 -4.66
C VAL A 90 -23.63 2.66 -5.34
N LEU A 91 -23.17 1.52 -4.80
CA LEU A 91 -23.47 0.21 -5.35
C LEU A 91 -24.96 -0.14 -5.27
N PHE A 92 -25.62 0.28 -4.19
CA PHE A 92 -27.06 0.08 -4.01
C PHE A 92 -27.88 0.89 -5.03
N PHE A 93 -27.67 2.20 -5.12
CA PHE A 93 -28.41 3.05 -6.05
C PHE A 93 -28.05 2.81 -7.53
N ALA A 94 -26.88 2.21 -7.79
CA ALA A 94 -26.56 1.70 -9.12
C ALA A 94 -27.36 0.45 -9.51
N SER A 95 -28.21 -0.07 -8.62
CA SER A 95 -29.10 -1.22 -8.86
C SER A 95 -28.33 -2.49 -9.25
N ILE A 96 -27.13 -2.70 -8.69
CA ILE A 96 -26.37 -3.93 -8.88
C ILE A 96 -27.00 -5.01 -7.98
N LYS A 97 -27.36 -6.16 -8.58
CA LYS A 97 -28.16 -7.17 -7.88
C LYS A 97 -27.41 -7.85 -6.74
N LYS A 98 -26.17 -8.31 -6.97
CA LYS A 98 -25.31 -8.94 -5.96
C LYS A 98 -24.24 -7.96 -5.54
N ARG A 99 -24.20 -7.63 -4.25
CA ARG A 99 -23.27 -6.66 -3.66
C ARG A 99 -22.62 -7.28 -2.43
N ILE A 100 -21.32 -7.55 -2.52
CA ILE A 100 -20.53 -8.22 -1.50
C ILE A 100 -19.67 -7.17 -0.80
N GLY A 101 -19.70 -7.16 0.52
CA GLY A 101 -18.92 -6.22 1.33
C GLY A 101 -18.70 -6.71 2.75
N PHE A 102 -18.03 -5.89 3.56
CA PHE A 102 -17.76 -6.23 4.95
C PHE A 102 -18.91 -5.81 5.90
N ASP A 103 -19.09 -6.58 6.97
CA ASP A 103 -20.06 -6.31 8.05
C ASP A 103 -19.80 -4.98 8.78
N LYS A 104 -18.52 -4.53 8.79
CA LYS A 104 -18.09 -3.25 9.38
C LYS A 104 -18.04 -2.09 8.37
N ALA A 105 -18.58 -2.27 7.18
CA ALA A 105 -18.74 -1.16 6.24
C ALA A 105 -19.84 -0.20 6.68
N GLY A 106 -19.66 1.08 6.40
CA GLY A 106 -20.73 2.05 6.61
C GLY A 106 -21.95 1.69 5.74
N PHE A 107 -23.16 1.68 6.31
CA PHE A 107 -24.38 1.20 5.67
C PHE A 107 -24.28 -0.24 5.15
N SER A 108 -23.69 -1.14 5.97
CA SER A 108 -23.48 -2.54 5.59
C SER A 108 -24.77 -3.27 5.19
N PHE A 109 -25.95 -2.86 5.72
CA PHE A 109 -27.27 -3.40 5.36
C PHE A 109 -27.66 -3.18 3.89
N LEU A 110 -26.94 -2.35 3.15
CA LEU A 110 -27.14 -2.17 1.71
C LEU A 110 -26.42 -3.24 0.85
N TYR A 111 -25.54 -4.04 1.44
CA TYR A 111 -24.97 -5.21 0.76
C TYR A 111 -25.94 -6.39 0.81
N THR A 112 -25.86 -7.26 -0.18
CA THR A 112 -26.64 -8.52 -0.21
C THR A 112 -25.94 -9.64 0.53
N ASP A 113 -24.60 -9.59 0.54
CA ASP A 113 -23.73 -10.60 1.15
C ASP A 113 -22.67 -9.90 2.00
N LEU A 114 -22.58 -10.30 3.25
CA LEU A 114 -21.63 -9.74 4.21
C LEU A 114 -20.55 -10.75 4.60
N VAL A 115 -19.34 -10.24 4.73
CA VAL A 115 -18.18 -10.98 5.25
C VAL A 115 -17.69 -10.29 6.53
N PRO A 116 -17.35 -11.04 7.59
CA PRO A 116 -16.80 -10.47 8.80
C PRO A 116 -15.49 -9.73 8.55
N HIS A 117 -15.35 -8.52 9.10
CA HIS A 117 -14.09 -7.77 9.13
C HIS A 117 -13.59 -7.64 10.56
N ARG A 118 -12.40 -8.18 10.84
CA ARG A 118 -11.79 -8.16 12.17
C ARG A 118 -10.34 -7.68 12.08
N PHE A 119 -9.87 -7.02 13.14
CA PHE A 119 -8.46 -6.69 13.37
C PHE A 119 -7.91 -7.69 14.36
N ASP A 120 -7.57 -8.86 13.88
CA ASP A 120 -7.14 -10.04 14.63
C ASP A 120 -5.80 -10.59 14.12
N GLY A 121 -5.01 -9.73 13.46
CA GLY A 121 -3.76 -10.12 12.82
C GLY A 121 -3.92 -10.68 11.40
N THR A 122 -5.15 -11.00 10.96
CA THR A 122 -5.39 -11.40 9.57
C THR A 122 -4.95 -10.28 8.62
N HIS A 123 -4.10 -10.62 7.66
CA HIS A 123 -3.61 -9.64 6.70
C HIS A 123 -4.72 -9.08 5.78
N GLU A 124 -4.60 -7.82 5.34
CA GLU A 124 -5.61 -7.16 4.50
C GLU A 124 -5.85 -7.90 3.18
N ILE A 125 -4.83 -8.51 2.60
CA ILE A 125 -4.96 -9.38 1.42
C ILE A 125 -5.92 -10.54 1.71
N ASP A 126 -5.69 -11.27 2.80
CA ASP A 126 -6.52 -12.42 3.17
C ASP A 126 -7.95 -11.99 3.51
N ARG A 127 -8.13 -10.84 4.16
CA ARG A 127 -9.47 -10.26 4.41
C ARG A 127 -10.19 -9.95 3.10
N ASN A 128 -9.51 -9.31 2.16
CA ASN A 128 -10.08 -8.96 0.87
C ASN A 128 -10.48 -10.22 0.07
N LEU A 129 -9.64 -11.26 0.09
CA LEU A 129 -9.91 -12.53 -0.59
C LEU A 129 -11.11 -13.28 -0.01
N LYS A 130 -11.40 -13.17 1.29
CA LYS A 130 -12.61 -13.73 1.90
C LYS A 130 -13.91 -13.21 1.28
N LEU A 131 -13.90 -12.02 0.67
CA LEU A 131 -15.08 -11.52 -0.06
C LEU A 131 -15.44 -12.43 -1.22
N LEU A 132 -14.47 -13.12 -1.82
CA LEU A 132 -14.70 -14.04 -2.94
C LEU A 132 -15.44 -15.32 -2.54
N GLU A 133 -15.45 -15.73 -1.27
CA GLU A 133 -16.20 -16.87 -0.75
C GLU A 133 -17.73 -16.71 -0.96
N LYS A 134 -18.20 -15.47 -1.19
CA LYS A 134 -19.61 -15.18 -1.50
C LYS A 134 -19.94 -15.28 -3.00
N LEU A 135 -18.96 -15.57 -3.84
CA LEU A 135 -19.20 -15.80 -5.26
C LEU A 135 -19.82 -17.19 -5.50
N PRO A 136 -20.77 -17.33 -6.45
CA PRO A 136 -21.42 -18.62 -6.72
C PRO A 136 -20.45 -19.75 -7.08
N ASP A 137 -19.43 -19.44 -7.87
CA ASP A 137 -18.45 -20.40 -8.40
C ASP A 137 -17.09 -20.28 -7.69
N PHE A 138 -17.11 -19.93 -6.39
CA PHE A 138 -15.89 -19.83 -5.60
C PHE A 138 -15.11 -21.15 -5.63
N ASP A 139 -13.82 -21.04 -5.93
CA ASP A 139 -12.87 -22.14 -5.91
C ASP A 139 -11.57 -21.66 -5.27
N GLU A 140 -11.24 -22.20 -4.09
CA GLU A 140 -10.05 -21.84 -3.34
C GLU A 140 -8.75 -22.06 -4.13
N LYS A 141 -8.71 -23.05 -5.02
CA LYS A 141 -7.54 -23.34 -5.87
C LYS A 141 -7.21 -22.23 -6.87
N LYS A 142 -8.17 -21.33 -7.14
CA LYS A 142 -8.02 -20.20 -8.05
C LYS A 142 -7.59 -18.92 -7.35
N ILE A 143 -7.41 -18.96 -6.03
CA ILE A 143 -7.05 -17.80 -5.22
C ILE A 143 -5.54 -17.56 -5.30
N VAL A 144 -5.19 -16.31 -5.60
CA VAL A 144 -3.80 -15.82 -5.60
C VAL A 144 -3.65 -14.81 -4.45
N LYS A 145 -2.54 -14.90 -3.72
CA LYS A 145 -2.30 -14.04 -2.56
C LYS A 145 -1.21 -12.98 -2.79
N ASP A 146 -0.41 -13.14 -3.83
CA ASP A 146 0.71 -12.22 -4.10
C ASP A 146 0.21 -10.97 -4.83
N PRO A 147 0.38 -9.77 -4.26
CA PRO A 147 0.09 -8.53 -4.97
C PRO A 147 1.06 -8.35 -6.15
N LYS A 148 0.58 -7.72 -7.21
CA LYS A 148 1.37 -7.53 -8.44
C LYS A 148 1.23 -6.11 -8.96
N LEU A 149 2.37 -5.57 -9.39
CA LEU A 149 2.48 -4.33 -10.15
C LEU A 149 3.20 -4.65 -11.47
N PHE A 150 2.71 -4.09 -12.56
CA PHE A 150 3.20 -4.41 -13.90
C PHE A 150 3.93 -3.19 -14.49
N LEU A 151 5.20 -3.35 -14.81
CA LEU A 151 6.00 -2.38 -15.54
C LEU A 151 6.20 -2.88 -16.98
N ASP A 152 6.14 -1.99 -17.96
CA ASP A 152 6.60 -2.31 -19.31
C ASP A 152 8.14 -2.20 -19.41
N GLU A 153 8.69 -2.59 -20.56
CA GLU A 153 10.15 -2.60 -20.79
C GLU A 153 10.80 -1.21 -20.67
N VAL A 154 10.08 -0.15 -21.01
CA VAL A 154 10.56 1.23 -20.91
C VAL A 154 10.59 1.67 -19.45
N GLU A 155 9.51 1.40 -18.73
CA GLU A 155 9.38 1.74 -17.32
C GLU A 155 10.37 0.96 -16.44
N ASP A 156 10.64 -0.30 -16.79
CA ASP A 156 11.61 -1.14 -16.09
C ASP A 156 13.05 -0.57 -16.19
N LYS A 157 13.34 0.18 -17.26
CA LYS A 157 14.63 0.86 -17.46
C LYS A 157 14.71 2.26 -16.84
N TYR A 158 13.67 2.75 -16.14
CA TYR A 158 13.70 4.08 -15.50
C TYR A 158 14.87 4.29 -14.52
N ILE A 159 15.36 3.22 -13.91
CA ILE A 159 16.53 3.28 -13.02
C ILE A 159 17.78 3.82 -13.74
N GLN A 160 17.92 3.59 -15.06
CA GLN A 160 19.07 4.06 -15.86
C GLN A 160 19.13 5.59 -15.94
N LYS A 161 17.98 6.28 -15.90
CA LYS A 161 17.90 7.74 -15.83
C LYS A 161 18.69 8.32 -14.64
N TYR A 162 18.84 7.55 -13.58
CA TYR A 162 19.52 7.93 -12.36
C TYR A 162 20.88 7.26 -12.17
N ASN A 163 21.42 6.64 -13.24
CA ASN A 163 22.64 5.85 -13.22
C ASN A 163 22.64 4.71 -12.19
N LEU A 164 21.47 4.15 -11.93
CA LEU A 164 21.29 3.02 -11.02
C LEU A 164 21.34 1.70 -11.80
N THR A 165 21.89 0.67 -11.16
CA THR A 165 21.92 -0.70 -11.66
C THR A 165 21.14 -1.63 -10.73
N SER A 166 20.53 -2.67 -11.30
CA SER A 166 19.70 -3.61 -10.52
C SER A 166 20.51 -4.27 -9.39
N LYS A 167 19.89 -4.33 -8.22
CA LYS A 167 20.46 -4.92 -7.00
C LYS A 167 21.79 -4.32 -6.54
N ASN A 168 22.03 -3.04 -6.86
CA ASN A 168 23.23 -2.33 -6.44
C ASN A 168 22.94 -1.10 -5.54
N TYR A 169 21.75 -1.00 -4.97
CA TYR A 169 21.36 0.09 -4.09
C TYR A 169 20.26 -0.31 -3.11
N ILE A 170 20.16 0.44 -2.03
CA ILE A 170 19.14 0.32 -0.99
C ILE A 170 18.23 1.54 -1.07
N VAL A 171 16.91 1.31 -1.01
CA VAL A 171 15.93 2.38 -1.01
C VAL A 171 15.49 2.70 0.41
N ILE A 172 15.44 3.99 0.74
CA ILE A 172 14.84 4.50 1.97
C ILE A 172 13.65 5.39 1.60
N ALA A 173 12.47 5.07 2.13
CA ALA A 173 11.26 5.87 2.00
C ALA A 173 10.88 6.47 3.36
N PRO A 174 11.44 7.63 3.73
CA PRO A 174 11.28 8.19 5.07
C PRO A 174 9.93 8.86 5.29
N GLY A 175 9.18 9.11 4.21
CA GLY A 175 7.89 9.78 4.23
C GLY A 175 6.76 8.93 4.79
N SER A 176 5.72 9.61 5.26
CA SER A 176 4.40 9.05 5.55
C SER A 176 3.38 10.18 5.58
N LYS A 177 2.15 9.86 5.13
CA LYS A 177 1.03 10.81 5.21
C LYS A 177 0.76 11.29 6.64
N TRP A 178 0.91 10.40 7.62
CA TRP A 178 0.67 10.69 9.02
C TRP A 178 1.99 10.95 9.74
N ALA A 179 2.15 12.16 10.31
CA ALA A 179 3.42 12.55 10.92
C ALA A 179 3.87 11.61 12.05
N THR A 180 2.92 11.05 12.82
CA THR A 180 3.25 10.11 13.90
C THR A 180 3.75 8.75 13.40
N LYS A 181 3.59 8.42 12.11
CA LYS A 181 4.18 7.23 11.50
C LYS A 181 5.60 7.44 10.99
N ARG A 182 6.09 8.68 10.99
CA ARG A 182 7.46 8.97 10.56
C ARG A 182 8.42 8.65 11.69
N TRP A 183 9.41 7.83 11.41
CA TRP A 183 10.54 7.64 12.32
C TRP A 183 11.37 8.94 12.43
N THR A 184 12.29 9.00 13.38
CA THR A 184 13.04 10.22 13.66
C THR A 184 14.01 10.57 12.54
N GLU A 185 14.24 11.88 12.34
CA GLU A 185 15.24 12.36 11.39
C GLU A 185 16.64 11.83 11.72
N LYS A 186 16.99 11.77 13.03
CA LYS A 186 18.26 11.22 13.51
C LYS A 186 18.38 9.73 13.20
N GLY A 187 17.30 8.96 13.36
CA GLY A 187 17.28 7.54 13.05
C GLY A 187 17.59 7.28 11.58
N PHE A 188 16.87 7.95 10.66
CA PHE A 188 17.15 7.82 9.23
C PHE A 188 18.56 8.31 8.86
N ALA A 189 19.02 9.43 9.41
CA ALA A 189 20.37 9.95 9.14
C ALA A 189 21.44 8.93 9.56
N SER A 190 21.32 8.32 10.75
CA SER A 190 22.26 7.30 11.22
C SER A 190 22.28 6.06 10.32
N VAL A 191 21.12 5.60 9.84
CA VAL A 191 21.03 4.46 8.90
C VAL A 191 21.65 4.80 7.55
N ILE A 192 21.43 6.01 7.02
CA ILE A 192 22.05 6.49 5.78
C ILE A 192 23.59 6.49 5.95
N ASP A 193 24.07 7.06 7.04
CA ASP A 193 25.52 7.16 7.32
C ASP A 193 26.14 5.77 7.46
N TYR A 194 25.48 4.86 8.16
CA TYR A 194 25.91 3.47 8.29
C TYR A 194 26.04 2.79 6.93
N LEU A 195 25.00 2.82 6.11
CA LEU A 195 24.97 2.16 4.80
C LEU A 195 26.05 2.69 3.87
N ILE A 196 26.21 4.01 3.77
CA ILE A 196 27.22 4.63 2.89
C ILE A 196 28.62 4.32 3.40
N SER A 197 28.85 4.28 4.74
CA SER A 197 30.13 3.87 5.31
C SER A 197 30.52 2.43 5.00
N LYS A 198 29.53 1.58 4.68
CA LYS A 198 29.70 0.20 4.21
C LYS A 198 29.79 0.09 2.67
N ASN A 199 29.96 1.21 1.96
CA ASN A 199 29.99 1.30 0.50
C ASN A 199 28.68 0.89 -0.19
N GLU A 200 27.55 0.96 0.52
CA GLU A 200 26.24 0.76 -0.09
C GLU A 200 25.72 2.06 -0.74
N ASN A 201 25.14 1.95 -1.93
CA ASN A 201 24.45 3.05 -2.56
C ASN A 201 23.08 3.23 -1.92
N VAL A 202 22.74 4.44 -1.50
CA VAL A 202 21.47 4.77 -0.86
C VAL A 202 20.67 5.72 -1.73
N VAL A 203 19.41 5.39 -1.94
CA VAL A 203 18.44 6.18 -2.73
C VAL A 203 17.25 6.54 -1.86
N LEU A 204 16.95 7.82 -1.72
CA LEU A 204 15.75 8.31 -1.04
C LEU A 204 14.62 8.50 -2.03
N ILE A 205 13.43 7.99 -1.70
CA ILE A 205 12.20 8.20 -2.49
C ILE A 205 11.08 8.73 -1.59
N GLY A 206 10.12 9.42 -2.21
CA GLY A 206 8.95 9.99 -1.54
C GLY A 206 8.20 10.95 -2.45
N GLY A 207 7.03 11.37 -2.02
CA GLY A 207 6.26 12.40 -2.67
C GLY A 207 6.84 13.81 -2.43
N LYS A 208 6.27 14.79 -3.12
CA LYS A 208 6.65 16.20 -2.92
C LYS A 208 6.38 16.68 -1.50
N GLU A 209 5.37 16.12 -0.85
CA GLU A 209 5.02 16.37 0.55
C GLU A 209 6.06 15.88 1.57
N ASP A 210 7.00 15.04 1.14
CA ASP A 210 8.05 14.50 1.99
C ASP A 210 9.37 15.28 1.90
N GLU A 211 9.48 16.28 0.99
CA GLU A 211 10.70 17.06 0.75
C GLU A 211 11.21 17.76 2.02
N GLU A 212 10.33 18.41 2.79
CA GLU A 212 10.72 19.12 4.01
C GLU A 212 11.27 18.17 5.06
N PHE A 213 10.61 17.04 5.30
CA PHE A 213 11.07 16.04 6.26
C PHE A 213 12.42 15.44 5.82
N THR A 214 12.54 15.12 4.54
CA THR A 214 13.79 14.59 3.97
C THR A 214 14.94 15.60 4.07
N SER A 215 14.67 16.88 3.84
CA SER A 215 15.70 17.92 4.01
C SER A 215 16.22 18.00 5.44
N ARG A 216 15.38 17.82 6.46
CA ARG A 216 15.83 17.75 7.85
C ARG A 216 16.73 16.54 8.13
N ILE A 217 16.43 15.38 7.52
CA ILE A 217 17.29 14.19 7.60
C ILE A 217 18.66 14.49 6.98
N LEU A 218 18.68 15.06 5.77
CA LEU A 218 19.91 15.35 5.05
C LEU A 218 20.80 16.40 5.74
N ASN A 219 20.21 17.33 6.50
CA ASN A 219 20.96 18.29 7.30
C ASN A 219 21.67 17.65 8.51
N ILE A 220 21.27 16.46 8.93
CA ILE A 220 21.87 15.70 10.04
C ILE A 220 22.90 14.69 9.52
N ALA A 221 22.60 14.04 8.38
CA ALA A 221 23.44 12.99 7.81
C ALA A 221 24.83 13.52 7.40
N LYS A 222 25.87 12.73 7.66
CA LYS A 222 27.26 13.02 7.27
C LYS A 222 27.50 12.80 5.78
N TYR A 223 26.80 11.82 5.20
CA TYR A 223 26.95 11.43 3.81
C TYR A 223 25.70 11.81 3.01
N THR A 224 25.90 12.07 1.72
CA THR A 224 24.82 12.50 0.83
C THR A 224 24.34 11.32 -0.04
N PRO A 225 23.14 10.77 0.20
CA PRO A 225 22.55 9.76 -0.66
C PRO A 225 21.99 10.37 -1.95
N LEU A 226 21.63 9.55 -2.93
CA LEU A 226 20.87 10.00 -4.09
C LEU A 226 19.43 10.36 -3.66
N ASN A 227 19.10 11.64 -3.67
CA ASN A 227 17.79 12.13 -3.25
C ASN A 227 16.84 12.32 -4.44
N LEU A 228 15.85 11.44 -4.57
CA LEU A 228 14.77 11.46 -5.57
C LEU A 228 13.40 11.81 -5.00
N VAL A 229 13.32 12.23 -3.73
CA VAL A 229 12.08 12.67 -3.10
C VAL A 229 11.54 13.91 -3.84
N GLY A 230 10.26 13.85 -4.23
CA GLY A 230 9.60 14.87 -5.03
C GLY A 230 10.03 14.94 -6.50
N LYS A 231 11.00 14.11 -6.93
CA LYS A 231 11.59 14.14 -8.29
C LYS A 231 11.22 12.94 -9.15
N SER A 232 10.83 11.81 -8.54
CA SER A 232 10.38 10.63 -9.25
C SER A 232 8.85 10.57 -9.30
N SER A 233 8.32 10.15 -10.45
CA SER A 233 6.91 9.77 -10.56
C SER A 233 6.63 8.48 -9.79
N LEU A 234 5.36 8.15 -9.59
CA LEU A 234 4.96 6.90 -8.92
C LEU A 234 5.47 5.67 -9.70
N ARG A 235 5.42 5.71 -11.04
CA ARG A 235 5.92 4.61 -11.89
C ARG A 235 7.43 4.47 -11.84
N GLU A 236 8.18 5.58 -11.81
CA GLU A 236 9.62 5.55 -11.57
C GLU A 236 9.95 4.98 -10.19
N SER A 237 9.19 5.34 -9.15
CA SER A 237 9.36 4.78 -7.80
C SER A 237 9.12 3.27 -7.78
N PHE A 238 8.16 2.75 -8.57
CA PHE A 238 7.98 1.30 -8.73
C PHE A 238 9.22 0.62 -9.29
N ALA A 239 9.82 1.17 -10.36
CA ALA A 239 11.03 0.63 -10.96
C ALA A 239 12.22 0.70 -9.98
N ILE A 240 12.38 1.83 -9.28
CA ILE A 240 13.45 2.02 -8.29
C ILE A 240 13.32 0.99 -7.16
N ILE A 241 12.12 0.77 -6.62
CA ILE A 241 11.90 -0.25 -5.58
C ILE A 241 12.15 -1.65 -6.15
N LYS A 242 11.58 -2.00 -7.31
CA LYS A 242 11.73 -3.33 -7.94
C LYS A 242 13.18 -3.77 -8.04
N HIS A 243 14.05 -2.86 -8.41
CA HIS A 243 15.47 -3.15 -8.64
C HIS A 243 16.37 -2.91 -7.43
N SER A 244 15.84 -2.53 -6.27
CA SER A 244 16.64 -2.36 -5.06
C SER A 244 17.00 -3.69 -4.40
N LYS A 245 18.08 -3.70 -3.59
CA LYS A 245 18.44 -4.82 -2.70
C LYS A 245 17.47 -4.94 -1.53
N LEU A 246 17.04 -3.79 -0.99
CA LEU A 246 16.30 -3.66 0.26
C LEU A 246 15.48 -2.36 0.21
N LEU A 247 14.29 -2.39 0.76
CA LEU A 247 13.52 -1.20 1.13
C LEU A 247 13.52 -1.01 2.65
N ILE A 248 13.83 0.21 3.12
CA ILE A 248 13.63 0.64 4.50
C ILE A 248 12.57 1.74 4.48
N SER A 249 11.46 1.54 5.19
CA SER A 249 10.33 2.46 5.14
C SER A 249 9.59 2.52 6.47
N ASN A 250 8.86 3.60 6.69
CA ASN A 250 7.78 3.60 7.67
C ASN A 250 6.60 2.76 7.14
N ASP A 251 5.66 2.34 8.02
CA ASP A 251 4.37 1.74 7.67
C ASP A 251 3.58 2.64 6.71
N SER A 252 3.84 2.48 5.40
CA SER A 252 3.30 3.32 4.32
C SER A 252 3.29 2.58 2.97
N ALA A 253 2.78 3.22 1.92
CA ALA A 253 2.58 2.60 0.61
C ALA A 253 3.83 1.95 -0.02
N PRO A 254 5.06 2.48 0.11
CA PRO A 254 6.28 1.82 -0.40
C PRO A 254 6.48 0.39 0.09
N VAL A 255 6.05 0.07 1.31
CA VAL A 255 6.09 -1.31 1.85
C VAL A 255 5.31 -2.26 0.93
N HIS A 256 4.09 -1.88 0.56
CA HIS A 256 3.24 -2.72 -0.30
C HIS A 256 3.74 -2.78 -1.75
N MET A 257 4.42 -1.73 -2.22
CA MET A 257 5.13 -1.75 -3.52
C MET A 257 6.26 -2.78 -3.51
N ALA A 258 7.07 -2.79 -2.44
CA ALA A 258 8.16 -3.75 -2.29
C ALA A 258 7.66 -5.19 -2.17
N VAL A 259 6.55 -5.42 -1.44
CA VAL A 259 5.87 -6.74 -1.40
C VAL A 259 5.48 -7.19 -2.81
N ALA A 260 4.91 -6.29 -3.62
CA ALA A 260 4.47 -6.62 -4.99
C ALA A 260 5.63 -7.00 -5.94
N PHE A 261 6.84 -6.56 -5.64
CA PHE A 261 8.06 -6.90 -6.39
C PHE A 261 8.97 -7.91 -5.69
N ASN A 262 8.51 -8.48 -4.57
CA ASN A 262 9.27 -9.44 -3.76
C ASN A 262 10.65 -8.91 -3.31
N VAL A 263 10.73 -7.61 -3.00
CA VAL A 263 11.93 -6.96 -2.46
C VAL A 263 11.95 -7.14 -0.95
N PRO A 264 13.11 -7.45 -0.32
CA PRO A 264 13.25 -7.46 1.14
C PRO A 264 12.88 -6.12 1.76
N ILE A 265 12.28 -6.14 2.96
CA ILE A 265 11.71 -4.94 3.59
C ILE A 265 12.11 -4.87 5.06
N ILE A 266 12.50 -3.68 5.51
CA ILE A 266 12.47 -3.28 6.92
C ILE A 266 11.38 -2.22 7.07
N ASP A 267 10.34 -2.55 7.83
CA ASP A 267 9.16 -1.73 8.04
C ASP A 267 9.13 -1.21 9.48
N ILE A 268 9.21 0.11 9.63
CA ILE A 268 9.29 0.80 10.92
C ILE A 268 7.87 1.17 11.39
N TYR A 269 7.43 0.51 12.46
CA TYR A 269 6.08 0.63 13.02
C TYR A 269 6.09 1.49 14.30
N GLY A 270 5.29 2.52 14.29
CA GLY A 270 5.09 3.40 15.43
C GLY A 270 3.68 3.28 16.04
N PRO A 271 2.74 4.18 15.66
CA PRO A 271 1.43 4.30 16.29
C PRO A 271 0.44 3.17 15.94
N THR A 272 0.72 2.42 14.89
CA THR A 272 -0.09 1.28 14.40
C THR A 272 0.48 -0.05 14.89
N VAL A 273 -0.28 -1.13 14.71
CA VAL A 273 0.10 -2.49 15.16
C VAL A 273 -0.14 -3.52 14.05
N LYS A 274 0.61 -4.62 14.10
CA LYS A 274 0.50 -5.73 13.14
C LYS A 274 -0.92 -6.32 13.07
N ASP A 275 -1.67 -6.28 14.18
CA ASP A 275 -3.05 -6.79 14.23
C ASP A 275 -4.01 -6.09 13.27
N PHE A 276 -3.66 -4.90 12.77
CA PHE A 276 -4.41 -4.23 11.71
C PHE A 276 -4.25 -4.89 10.34
N GLY A 277 -3.22 -5.75 10.17
CA GLY A 277 -3.04 -6.57 8.98
C GLY A 277 -2.43 -5.85 7.78
N PHE A 278 -1.60 -4.81 8.00
CA PHE A 278 -0.90 -4.07 6.95
C PHE A 278 0.62 -4.26 6.97
N TYR A 279 1.11 -5.18 7.79
CA TYR A 279 2.53 -5.54 7.84
C TYR A 279 3.02 -6.12 6.49
N PRO A 280 4.34 -6.15 6.23
CA PRO A 280 4.85 -6.78 5.01
C PRO A 280 4.37 -8.23 4.90
N TYR A 281 3.62 -8.54 3.84
CA TYR A 281 3.00 -9.87 3.67
C TYR A 281 4.02 -11.00 3.53
N LYS A 282 5.16 -10.69 2.89
CA LYS A 282 6.32 -11.58 2.70
C LYS A 282 7.61 -10.76 2.77
N ASN A 283 8.72 -11.43 3.04
CA ASN A 283 10.07 -10.87 2.95
C ASN A 283 10.28 -9.56 3.72
N GLY A 284 9.59 -9.38 4.86
CA GLY A 284 9.69 -8.16 5.64
C GLY A 284 9.89 -8.40 7.12
N ILE A 285 10.68 -7.52 7.71
CA ILE A 285 10.91 -7.44 9.15
C ILE A 285 10.24 -6.16 9.65
N VAL A 286 9.40 -6.28 10.68
CA VAL A 286 8.82 -5.13 11.37
C VAL A 286 9.69 -4.77 12.55
N VAL A 287 10.12 -3.51 12.61
CA VAL A 287 10.85 -2.94 13.75
C VAL A 287 9.90 -2.03 14.52
N GLU A 288 9.63 -2.38 15.78
CA GLU A 288 8.67 -1.68 16.63
C GLU A 288 9.06 -1.74 18.11
N ILE A 289 8.46 -0.86 18.91
CA ILE A 289 8.56 -0.93 20.38
C ILE A 289 7.30 -1.62 20.91
N GLU A 290 7.46 -2.77 21.50
CA GLU A 290 6.37 -3.52 22.11
C GLU A 290 6.01 -3.00 23.51
N GLY A 291 4.81 -3.33 23.99
CA GLY A 291 4.38 -3.07 25.37
C GLY A 291 3.99 -1.62 25.70
N LEU A 292 3.97 -0.71 24.71
CA LEU A 292 3.54 0.67 24.95
C LEU A 292 2.01 0.74 25.12
N LYS A 293 1.54 1.18 26.28
CA LYS A 293 0.12 1.28 26.62
C LYS A 293 -0.68 2.24 25.73
N CYS A 294 -0.01 3.19 25.06
CA CYS A 294 -0.63 4.15 24.16
C CYS A 294 -0.79 3.63 22.71
N ARG A 295 -0.34 2.42 22.40
CA ARG A 295 -0.51 1.78 21.09
C ARG A 295 -1.65 0.75 21.11
N PRO A 296 -2.45 0.68 20.04
CA PRO A 296 -2.46 1.57 18.86
C PRO A 296 -3.11 2.93 19.15
N CYS A 297 -2.59 4.01 18.49
CA CYS A 297 -3.17 5.35 18.56
C CYS A 297 -4.28 5.58 17.51
N GLY A 298 -5.02 4.55 17.11
CA GLY A 298 -6.01 4.55 16.05
C GLY A 298 -5.51 3.82 14.79
N LEU A 299 -6.39 3.74 13.78
CA LEU A 299 -6.15 2.90 12.60
C LEU A 299 -5.05 3.42 11.66
N HIS A 300 -4.80 4.71 11.66
CA HIS A 300 -3.93 5.34 10.65
C HIS A 300 -2.80 6.20 11.23
N GLY A 301 -2.73 6.38 12.54
CA GLY A 301 -1.87 7.40 13.15
C GLY A 301 -2.49 8.80 13.10
N HIS A 302 -1.70 9.84 13.45
CA HIS A 302 -2.13 11.22 13.63
C HIS A 302 -1.11 12.22 13.06
N ASN A 303 -1.50 13.50 12.95
CA ASN A 303 -0.57 14.58 12.61
C ASN A 303 0.32 14.99 13.79
N LYS A 304 -0.13 14.70 15.03
CA LYS A 304 0.63 14.92 16.28
C LYS A 304 0.37 13.76 17.23
N CYS A 305 1.37 13.40 18.03
CA CYS A 305 1.21 12.37 19.05
C CYS A 305 0.15 12.83 20.09
N PRO A 306 -0.91 12.05 20.35
CA PRO A 306 -1.97 12.45 21.27
C PRO A 306 -1.51 12.69 22.71
N ILE A 307 -0.44 12.01 23.16
CA ILE A 307 0.13 12.15 24.50
C ILE A 307 1.45 12.94 24.50
N GLY A 308 1.92 13.42 23.35
CA GLY A 308 3.07 14.29 23.20
C GLY A 308 4.45 13.63 23.27
N THR A 309 4.56 12.35 23.67
CA THR A 309 5.88 11.70 23.89
C THR A 309 6.49 11.11 22.64
N HIS A 310 5.67 10.66 21.68
CA HIS A 310 6.07 9.95 20.44
C HIS A 310 7.03 8.77 20.69
N GLU A 311 6.99 8.17 21.88
CA GLU A 311 7.89 7.10 22.30
C GLU A 311 7.95 5.90 21.36
N CYS A 312 6.85 5.61 20.67
CA CYS A 312 6.77 4.51 19.72
C CYS A 312 7.74 4.65 18.52
N MET A 313 8.20 5.87 18.25
CA MET A 313 9.23 6.16 17.24
C MET A 313 10.55 6.61 17.88
N GLU A 314 10.52 7.42 18.93
CA GLU A 314 11.72 7.93 19.59
C GLU A 314 12.57 6.82 20.23
N LYS A 315 11.94 5.74 20.71
CA LYS A 315 12.65 4.61 21.33
C LYS A 315 13.20 3.58 20.33
N ILE A 316 12.82 3.67 19.04
CA ILE A 316 13.44 2.83 18.01
C ILE A 316 14.85 3.37 17.76
N ASN A 317 15.84 2.69 18.31
CA ASN A 317 17.25 3.06 18.12
C ASN A 317 17.71 2.66 16.69
N PRO A 318 18.62 3.43 16.07
CA PRO A 318 19.18 3.08 14.76
C PRO A 318 19.79 1.68 14.72
N GLU A 319 20.40 1.22 15.82
CA GLU A 319 20.99 -0.11 15.95
C GLU A 319 19.96 -1.23 15.72
N MET A 320 18.72 -1.06 16.18
CA MET A 320 17.64 -2.04 15.94
C MET A 320 17.35 -2.22 14.45
N VAL A 321 17.46 -1.14 13.67
CA VAL A 321 17.26 -1.17 12.21
C VAL A 321 18.52 -1.74 11.54
N ILE A 322 19.72 -1.32 11.95
CA ILE A 322 21.01 -1.74 11.41
C ILE A 322 21.22 -3.25 11.58
N GLU A 323 20.94 -3.82 12.75
CA GLU A 323 21.03 -5.25 12.99
C GLU A 323 20.16 -6.08 12.01
N ASN A 324 19.00 -5.55 11.65
CA ASN A 324 18.12 -6.20 10.68
C ASN A 324 18.59 -5.98 9.23
N ILE A 325 19.24 -4.86 8.92
CA ILE A 325 19.92 -4.63 7.64
C ILE A 325 21.01 -5.68 7.44
N ASP A 326 21.88 -5.86 8.43
CA ASP A 326 22.99 -6.81 8.35
C ASP A 326 22.52 -8.26 8.16
N LYS A 327 21.43 -8.64 8.84
CA LYS A 327 20.80 -9.98 8.65
C LYS A 327 20.26 -10.21 7.24
N ILE A 328 19.79 -9.15 6.56
CA ILE A 328 19.24 -9.27 5.21
C ILE A 328 20.34 -9.24 4.15
N LEU A 329 21.42 -8.50 4.39
CA LEU A 329 22.51 -8.30 3.42
C LEU A 329 23.64 -9.34 3.53
N SER A 330 23.70 -10.09 4.66
CA SER A 330 24.61 -11.21 4.85
C SER A 330 24.17 -12.45 4.03
#